data_3a2c22856e2dc945947dd3e364d6f630
#
_entry.id   3a2c22856e2dc945947dd3e364d6f630
#
_cell.length_a   1.000
_cell.length_b   1.000
_cell.length_c   1.000
_cell.angle_alpha   90.00
_cell.angle_beta   90.00
_cell.angle_gamma   90.00
#
_symmetry.space_group_name_H-M   'P 1'
#
loop_
_entity.id
_entity.type
_entity.pdbx_description
1 polymer ?
#
loop_
_entity_poly.entity_id
_entity_poly.type
_entity_poly.pdbx_seq_one_letter_code
_entity_poly.pdbx_strand_id
1 'polypeptide(L)'
;MRFLKSFVLAVFLVLISLNPPAWADETVRIQMVRLQTTDGVTLTGVLRQPHTVRNNAGVVMVHGYSGNFYSGIMAFLPEALSDSGFATLALNMRDHDRGPKKNRFEDNRYDIAVAVDEMARLGYNPIFLFGNSMGTNRVLYYSATTGDSRIKGVLLTGPPGNLFEWNISIFGHEAASQVLDQAQDLVAKGKGNQWMLINLGPLGKALYTANHVVSLRGPKTVSDPYKNISQIFKPILIVHGLADRLANPDVTDRLLKSAAPGIHVTVVKIPGANHGFSGHQQDLVTAANKWLIDQTNR
;
A
#
# COMPACT_ATOMS: atom_id res chain seq x y z
N MET A 1 -66.02 23.32 56.84
CA MET A 1 -64.81 24.07 56.49
C MET A 1 -63.70 23.07 56.31
N ARG A 2 -63.35 22.76 55.06
CA ARG A 2 -62.22 21.90 54.73
C ARG A 2 -61.16 22.77 53.98
N PHE A 3 -60.00 22.94 54.60
CA PHE A 3 -58.87 23.64 54.03
C PHE A 3 -58.13 22.70 53.04
N LEU A 4 -58.18 23.02 51.79
CA LEU A 4 -57.33 22.38 50.75
C LEU A 4 -55.93 23.03 50.82
N LYS A 5 -54.93 22.27 51.17
CA LYS A 5 -53.54 22.69 51.11
C LYS A 5 -53.01 22.36 49.66
N SER A 6 -52.77 23.37 48.87
CA SER A 6 -52.11 23.23 47.56
C SER A 6 -50.62 22.99 47.79
N PHE A 7 -50.14 21.85 47.28
CA PHE A 7 -48.72 21.52 47.23
C PHE A 7 -48.20 22.00 45.85
N VAL A 8 -47.34 23.01 45.85
CA VAL A 8 -46.62 23.44 44.65
C VAL A 8 -45.35 22.59 44.54
N LEU A 9 -45.32 21.71 43.52
CA LEU A 9 -44.14 20.90 43.18
C LEU A 9 -43.22 21.74 42.29
N ALA A 10 -42.12 22.24 42.81
CA ALA A 10 -41.08 22.92 42.04
C ALA A 10 -40.20 21.85 41.34
N VAL A 11 -40.37 21.74 40.02
CA VAL A 11 -39.50 20.91 39.21
C VAL A 11 -38.21 21.70 38.91
N PHE A 12 -37.10 21.33 39.55
CA PHE A 12 -35.77 21.79 39.20
C PHE A 12 -35.29 21.07 37.93
N LEU A 13 -35.33 21.75 36.79
CA LEU A 13 -34.64 21.30 35.58
C LEU A 13 -33.14 21.53 35.78
N VAL A 14 -32.41 20.45 36.09
CA VAL A 14 -30.94 20.45 36.03
C VAL A 14 -30.56 20.32 34.55
N LEU A 15 -30.18 21.42 33.90
CA LEU A 15 -29.50 21.43 32.62
C LEU A 15 -28.09 20.86 32.84
N ILE A 16 -27.95 19.55 32.63
CA ILE A 16 -26.63 18.94 32.49
C ILE A 16 -26.10 19.38 31.12
N SER A 17 -25.22 20.36 31.10
CA SER A 17 -24.40 20.63 29.90
C SER A 17 -23.49 19.44 29.70
N LEU A 18 -23.87 18.55 28.76
CA LEU A 18 -23.00 17.50 28.25
C LEU A 18 -21.89 18.19 27.47
N ASN A 19 -20.82 18.57 28.17
CA ASN A 19 -19.56 18.86 27.47
C ASN A 19 -19.14 17.53 26.81
N PRO A 20 -18.85 17.52 25.50
CA PRO A 20 -18.29 16.31 24.88
C PRO A 20 -17.02 15.94 25.64
N PRO A 21 -16.77 14.64 25.83
CA PRO A 21 -15.58 14.20 26.56
C PRO A 21 -14.31 14.71 25.88
N ALA A 22 -13.28 15.02 26.66
CA ALA A 22 -12.03 15.66 26.22
C ALA A 22 -11.19 14.88 25.18
N TRP A 23 -11.64 13.68 24.75
CA TRP A 23 -11.06 12.94 23.63
C TRP A 23 -11.66 13.34 22.27
N ALA A 24 -12.51 14.36 22.21
CA ALA A 24 -13.11 14.88 20.97
C ALA A 24 -12.21 15.87 20.20
N ASP A 25 -10.97 16.08 20.61
CA ASP A 25 -9.98 16.82 19.83
C ASP A 25 -9.23 15.83 18.91
N GLU A 26 -10.00 15.15 18.03
CA GLU A 26 -9.43 14.28 17.02
C GLU A 26 -8.65 15.14 16.03
N THR A 27 -7.33 15.14 16.17
CA THR A 27 -6.42 15.82 15.23
C THR A 27 -6.46 15.21 13.84
N VAL A 28 -7.00 13.99 13.71
CA VAL A 28 -7.14 13.24 12.45
C VAL A 28 -8.52 12.59 12.36
N ARG A 29 -9.26 12.88 11.30
CA ARG A 29 -10.50 12.17 10.97
C ARG A 29 -10.17 10.84 10.30
N ILE A 30 -10.69 9.73 10.83
CA ILE A 30 -10.50 8.37 10.27
C ILE A 30 -11.83 7.87 9.70
N GLN A 31 -11.80 7.37 8.48
CA GLN A 31 -12.98 6.89 7.78
C GLN A 31 -12.69 5.62 6.98
N MET A 32 -13.54 4.60 7.14
CA MET A 32 -13.58 3.48 6.19
C MET A 32 -14.20 3.95 4.87
N VAL A 33 -13.54 3.63 3.76
CA VAL A 33 -14.05 3.94 2.42
C VAL A 33 -14.29 2.66 1.62
N ARG A 34 -15.27 2.74 0.71
CA ARG A 34 -15.54 1.71 -0.30
C ARG A 34 -15.38 2.35 -1.66
N LEU A 35 -14.51 1.79 -2.49
CA LEU A 35 -14.15 2.32 -3.79
C LEU A 35 -14.52 1.30 -4.88
N GLN A 36 -15.19 1.75 -5.92
CA GLN A 36 -15.56 0.91 -7.06
C GLN A 36 -14.57 1.13 -8.20
N THR A 37 -13.83 0.09 -8.57
CA THR A 37 -12.92 0.14 -9.72
C THR A 37 -13.67 0.15 -11.05
N THR A 38 -13.04 0.63 -12.12
CA THR A 38 -13.66 0.67 -13.46
C THR A 38 -13.94 -0.71 -14.04
N ASP A 39 -13.28 -1.77 -13.54
CA ASP A 39 -13.54 -3.16 -13.91
C ASP A 39 -14.49 -3.88 -12.94
N GLY A 40 -15.20 -3.12 -12.07
CA GLY A 40 -16.32 -3.61 -11.28
C GLY A 40 -15.97 -4.24 -9.94
N VAL A 41 -14.71 -4.14 -9.46
CA VAL A 41 -14.30 -4.64 -8.15
C VAL A 41 -14.55 -3.58 -7.08
N THR A 42 -15.17 -3.98 -5.96
CA THR A 42 -15.31 -3.10 -4.79
C THR A 42 -14.13 -3.32 -3.84
N LEU A 43 -13.38 -2.26 -3.59
CA LEU A 43 -12.27 -2.25 -2.64
C LEU A 43 -12.70 -1.59 -1.33
N THR A 44 -12.00 -1.93 -0.26
CA THR A 44 -12.09 -1.23 1.02
C THR A 44 -10.77 -0.55 1.34
N GLY A 45 -10.84 0.53 2.12
CA GLY A 45 -9.64 1.24 2.56
C GLY A 45 -9.93 2.05 3.80
N VAL A 46 -8.86 2.61 4.38
CA VAL A 46 -8.92 3.59 5.46
C VAL A 46 -8.34 4.90 4.98
N LEU A 47 -9.19 5.92 4.97
CA LEU A 47 -8.81 7.31 4.74
C LEU A 47 -8.55 7.97 6.10
N ARG A 48 -7.38 8.58 6.24
CA ARG A 48 -7.03 9.45 7.37
C ARG A 48 -6.83 10.86 6.87
N GLN A 49 -7.54 11.80 7.47
CA GLN A 49 -7.55 13.21 7.08
C GLN A 49 -7.17 14.05 8.29
N PRO A 50 -5.94 14.56 8.39
CA PRO A 50 -5.57 15.49 9.44
C PRO A 50 -6.37 16.79 9.29
N HIS A 51 -6.67 17.47 10.40
CA HIS A 51 -7.38 18.76 10.37
C HIS A 51 -6.60 19.83 9.58
N THR A 52 -5.28 19.78 9.67
CA THR A 52 -4.40 20.64 8.87
C THR A 52 -3.57 19.78 7.94
N VAL A 53 -3.91 19.78 6.66
CA VAL A 53 -3.17 19.02 5.64
C VAL A 53 -2.00 19.85 5.12
N ARG A 54 -0.79 19.30 5.22
CA ARG A 54 0.43 19.93 4.74
C ARG A 54 0.41 20.04 3.21
N ASN A 55 0.48 21.29 2.72
CA ASN A 55 0.48 21.61 1.28
C ASN A 55 -0.57 20.84 0.47
N ASN A 56 -1.70 20.51 1.11
CA ASN A 56 -2.80 19.73 0.53
C ASN A 56 -2.37 18.36 -0.03
N ALA A 57 -1.29 17.80 0.51
CA ALA A 57 -0.69 16.57 0.01
C ALA A 57 -1.40 15.31 0.52
N GLY A 58 -1.53 14.32 -0.38
CA GLY A 58 -2.09 13.01 -0.07
C GLY A 58 -1.16 11.86 -0.43
N VAL A 59 -1.28 10.74 0.27
CA VAL A 59 -0.50 9.51 0.03
C VAL A 59 -1.45 8.33 -0.14
N VAL A 60 -1.44 7.71 -1.33
CA VAL A 60 -2.11 6.42 -1.58
C VAL A 60 -1.14 5.31 -1.19
N MET A 61 -1.57 4.40 -0.31
CA MET A 61 -0.70 3.40 0.31
C MET A 61 -1.11 1.99 -0.07
N VAL A 62 -0.16 1.24 -0.66
CA VAL A 62 -0.35 -0.08 -1.26
C VAL A 62 0.47 -1.13 -0.52
N HIS A 63 -0.21 -2.08 0.10
CA HIS A 63 0.39 -3.19 0.85
C HIS A 63 1.12 -4.22 -0.03
N GLY A 64 1.93 -5.07 0.60
CA GLY A 64 2.64 -6.17 -0.04
C GLY A 64 1.77 -7.40 -0.33
N TYR A 65 2.43 -8.52 -0.66
CA TYR A 65 1.79 -9.81 -0.88
C TYR A 65 0.98 -10.24 0.34
N SER A 66 -0.27 -10.62 0.11
CA SER A 66 -1.22 -11.07 1.16
C SER A 66 -1.33 -10.10 2.36
N GLY A 67 -0.95 -8.84 2.19
CA GLY A 67 -1.12 -7.79 3.19
C GLY A 67 -2.55 -7.21 3.18
N ASN A 68 -2.74 -6.22 4.03
CA ASN A 68 -3.97 -5.43 4.15
C ASN A 68 -3.63 -4.06 4.75
N PHE A 69 -4.64 -3.18 4.89
CA PHE A 69 -4.42 -1.81 5.41
C PHE A 69 -4.21 -1.73 6.93
N TYR A 70 -4.24 -2.86 7.67
CA TYR A 70 -4.15 -2.89 9.14
C TYR A 70 -3.05 -3.79 9.67
N SER A 71 -2.13 -4.29 8.82
CA SER A 71 -1.04 -5.17 9.24
C SER A 71 0.33 -4.74 8.72
N GLY A 72 1.38 -5.17 9.41
CA GLY A 72 2.76 -4.84 9.07
C GLY A 72 3.01 -3.34 9.07
N ILE A 73 3.69 -2.82 8.06
CA ILE A 73 3.96 -1.38 7.90
C ILE A 73 2.67 -0.57 7.80
N MET A 74 1.61 -1.15 7.22
CA MET A 74 0.33 -0.47 7.07
C MET A 74 -0.40 -0.24 8.41
N ALA A 75 0.00 -0.93 9.48
CA ALA A 75 -0.58 -0.75 10.81
C ALA A 75 -0.10 0.53 11.52
N PHE A 76 1.06 1.10 11.14
CA PHE A 76 1.62 2.27 11.83
C PHE A 76 1.96 3.45 10.91
N LEU A 77 2.47 3.18 9.70
CA LEU A 77 2.97 4.25 8.84
C LEU A 77 1.87 5.22 8.36
N PRO A 78 0.65 4.75 7.95
CA PRO A 78 -0.42 5.67 7.55
C PRO A 78 -0.82 6.65 8.66
N GLU A 79 -0.86 6.16 9.91
CA GLU A 79 -1.15 6.98 11.09
C GLU A 79 -0.05 8.01 11.32
N ALA A 80 1.21 7.58 11.41
CA ALA A 80 2.34 8.47 11.64
C ALA A 80 2.50 9.56 10.54
N LEU A 81 2.18 9.24 9.27
CA LEU A 81 2.15 10.23 8.20
C LEU A 81 0.99 11.21 8.38
N SER A 82 -0.18 10.74 8.84
CA SER A 82 -1.33 11.61 9.11
C SER A 82 -1.06 12.56 10.27
N ASP A 83 -0.43 12.08 11.35
CA ASP A 83 0.00 12.92 12.47
C ASP A 83 1.00 14.01 12.03
N SER A 84 1.74 13.73 10.96
CA SER A 84 2.67 14.69 10.34
C SER A 84 2.01 15.63 9.31
N GLY A 85 0.67 15.55 9.15
CA GLY A 85 -0.12 16.43 8.30
C GLY A 85 -0.32 15.95 6.87
N PHE A 86 -0.08 14.68 6.54
CA PHE A 86 -0.37 14.11 5.22
C PHE A 86 -1.69 13.32 5.25
N ALA A 87 -2.62 13.61 4.33
CA ALA A 87 -3.77 12.73 4.17
C ALA A 87 -3.31 11.37 3.63
N THR A 88 -3.78 10.27 4.22
CA THR A 88 -3.40 8.92 3.77
C THR A 88 -4.63 8.09 3.40
N LEU A 89 -4.55 7.36 2.28
CA LEU A 89 -5.54 6.38 1.87
C LEU A 89 -4.87 5.02 1.72
N ALA A 90 -5.04 4.18 2.73
CA ALA A 90 -4.50 2.83 2.76
C ALA A 90 -5.55 1.83 2.25
N LEU A 91 -5.21 1.09 1.18
CA LEU A 91 -6.14 0.18 0.51
C LEU A 91 -5.97 -1.27 0.92
N ASN A 92 -7.08 -2.02 0.90
CA ASN A 92 -7.05 -3.44 0.59
C ASN A 92 -7.12 -3.60 -0.93
N MET A 93 -6.00 -4.03 -1.52
CA MET A 93 -5.94 -4.39 -2.93
C MET A 93 -6.86 -5.60 -3.20
N ARG A 94 -7.30 -5.80 -4.44
CA ARG A 94 -8.21 -6.90 -4.83
C ARG A 94 -7.75 -8.31 -4.44
N ASP A 95 -6.46 -8.47 -4.18
CA ASP A 95 -5.81 -9.71 -3.76
C ASP A 95 -5.24 -9.63 -2.33
N HIS A 96 -5.84 -8.80 -1.47
CA HIS A 96 -5.46 -8.69 -0.07
C HIS A 96 -5.62 -10.01 0.69
N ASP A 97 -5.00 -10.12 1.85
CA ASP A 97 -5.04 -11.30 2.73
C ASP A 97 -4.55 -12.61 2.05
N ARG A 98 -4.69 -13.74 2.70
CA ARG A 98 -4.23 -15.05 2.21
C ARG A 98 -5.28 -15.83 1.41
N GLY A 99 -6.36 -15.20 1.01
CA GLY A 99 -7.41 -15.83 0.20
C GLY A 99 -6.93 -16.28 -1.19
N PRO A 100 -7.77 -17.02 -1.92
CA PRO A 100 -7.48 -17.44 -3.29
C PRO A 100 -7.24 -16.24 -4.22
N LYS A 101 -6.25 -16.34 -5.13
CA LYS A 101 -5.86 -15.27 -6.07
C LYS A 101 -6.21 -15.67 -7.51
N LYS A 102 -7.04 -14.87 -8.16
CA LYS A 102 -7.44 -15.07 -9.56
C LYS A 102 -7.17 -13.88 -10.47
N ASN A 103 -6.88 -12.71 -9.89
CA ASN A 103 -6.58 -11.50 -10.62
C ASN A 103 -5.25 -11.61 -11.36
N ARG A 104 -5.11 -10.89 -12.45
CA ARG A 104 -3.82 -10.70 -13.11
C ARG A 104 -3.07 -9.56 -12.42
N PHE A 105 -1.73 -9.52 -12.56
CA PHE A 105 -0.94 -8.46 -11.95
C PHE A 105 -1.32 -7.08 -12.49
N GLU A 106 -1.55 -6.98 -13.79
CA GLU A 106 -1.94 -5.74 -14.46
C GLU A 106 -3.25 -5.13 -13.97
N ASP A 107 -4.13 -5.93 -13.34
CA ASP A 107 -5.42 -5.46 -12.79
C ASP A 107 -5.22 -4.53 -11.57
N ASN A 108 -4.06 -4.62 -10.91
CA ASN A 108 -3.73 -3.73 -9.78
C ASN A 108 -3.75 -2.23 -10.15
N ARG A 109 -3.59 -1.90 -11.45
CA ARG A 109 -3.69 -0.52 -11.92
C ARG A 109 -5.06 0.10 -11.67
N TYR A 110 -6.13 -0.68 -11.74
CA TYR A 110 -7.49 -0.21 -11.48
C TYR A 110 -7.70 0.12 -10.01
N ASP A 111 -7.08 -0.67 -9.12
CA ASP A 111 -7.14 -0.46 -7.68
C ASP A 111 -6.45 0.84 -7.28
N ILE A 112 -5.25 1.07 -7.83
CA ILE A 112 -4.50 2.29 -7.55
C ILE A 112 -5.19 3.50 -8.20
N ALA A 113 -5.70 3.36 -9.42
CA ALA A 113 -6.40 4.43 -10.13
C ALA A 113 -7.58 4.97 -9.32
N VAL A 114 -8.47 4.09 -8.83
CA VAL A 114 -9.66 4.54 -8.07
C VAL A 114 -9.28 5.21 -6.76
N ALA A 115 -8.15 4.82 -6.12
CA ALA A 115 -7.66 5.49 -4.93
C ALA A 115 -7.07 6.88 -5.24
N VAL A 116 -6.33 7.01 -6.33
CA VAL A 116 -5.83 8.30 -6.81
C VAL A 116 -6.99 9.23 -7.19
N ASP A 117 -8.01 8.68 -7.86
CA ASP A 117 -9.23 9.43 -8.23
C ASP A 117 -9.96 9.92 -6.97
N GLU A 118 -10.09 9.10 -5.94
CA GLU A 118 -10.73 9.49 -4.68
C GLU A 118 -9.93 10.58 -3.96
N MET A 119 -8.61 10.46 -3.88
CA MET A 119 -7.77 11.49 -3.28
C MET A 119 -7.87 12.81 -4.05
N ALA A 120 -7.86 12.77 -5.38
CA ALA A 120 -8.05 13.98 -6.21
C ALA A 120 -9.45 14.56 -6.07
N ARG A 121 -10.51 13.73 -5.99
CA ARG A 121 -11.89 14.16 -5.75
C ARG A 121 -12.05 14.89 -4.42
N LEU A 122 -11.30 14.46 -3.40
CA LEU A 122 -11.24 15.11 -2.09
C LEU A 122 -10.38 16.39 -2.08
N GLY A 123 -9.77 16.73 -3.23
CA GLY A 123 -8.99 17.93 -3.43
C GLY A 123 -7.49 17.79 -3.10
N TYR A 124 -6.98 16.59 -2.82
CA TYR A 124 -5.55 16.40 -2.54
C TYR A 124 -4.71 16.52 -3.81
N ASN A 125 -3.74 17.41 -3.78
CA ASN A 125 -2.73 17.63 -4.80
C ASN A 125 -1.57 18.43 -4.18
N PRO A 126 -0.35 17.89 -4.11
CA PRO A 126 0.17 16.69 -4.80
C PRO A 126 -0.29 15.36 -4.19
N ILE A 127 -0.29 14.28 -5.02
CA ILE A 127 -0.51 12.92 -4.57
C ILE A 127 0.80 12.13 -4.71
N PHE A 128 1.13 11.35 -3.67
CA PHE A 128 2.27 10.43 -3.66
C PHE A 128 1.77 8.98 -3.60
N LEU A 129 2.53 8.06 -4.18
CA LEU A 129 2.28 6.63 -4.05
C LEU A 129 3.27 6.02 -3.07
N PHE A 130 2.78 5.19 -2.17
CA PHE A 130 3.58 4.36 -1.30
C PHE A 130 3.34 2.89 -1.62
N GLY A 131 4.41 2.11 -1.79
CA GLY A 131 4.37 0.67 -1.95
C GLY A 131 5.27 -0.05 -0.95
N ASN A 132 4.73 -1.09 -0.30
CA ASN A 132 5.50 -1.97 0.56
C ASN A 132 5.66 -3.35 -0.07
N SER A 133 6.87 -3.95 -0.03
CA SER A 133 7.14 -5.29 -0.55
C SER A 133 6.62 -5.43 -2.00
N MET A 134 5.80 -6.41 -2.35
CA MET A 134 5.17 -6.52 -3.66
C MET A 134 4.34 -5.28 -4.06
N GLY A 135 3.91 -4.46 -3.09
CA GLY A 135 3.29 -3.16 -3.36
C GLY A 135 4.21 -2.22 -4.14
N THR A 136 5.54 -2.36 -3.99
CA THR A 136 6.53 -1.58 -4.76
C THR A 136 6.42 -1.89 -6.26
N ASN A 137 6.29 -3.16 -6.65
CA ASN A 137 6.08 -3.56 -8.04
C ASN A 137 4.78 -2.96 -8.60
N ARG A 138 3.70 -2.92 -7.78
CA ARG A 138 2.38 -2.40 -8.18
C ARG A 138 2.42 -0.89 -8.44
N VAL A 139 2.99 -0.11 -7.51
CA VAL A 139 3.07 1.35 -7.68
C VAL A 139 4.04 1.75 -8.77
N LEU A 140 5.15 1.01 -8.96
CA LEU A 140 6.05 1.21 -10.09
C LEU A 140 5.36 0.92 -11.43
N TYR A 141 4.62 -0.18 -11.53
CA TYR A 141 3.84 -0.52 -12.73
C TYR A 141 2.79 0.55 -13.06
N TYR A 142 2.00 0.96 -12.05
CA TYR A 142 1.01 2.03 -12.24
C TYR A 142 1.67 3.32 -12.73
N SER A 143 2.72 3.78 -12.05
CA SER A 143 3.40 5.03 -12.41
C SER A 143 4.01 5.00 -13.79
N ALA A 144 4.61 3.86 -14.17
CA ALA A 144 5.26 3.68 -15.48
C ALA A 144 4.24 3.65 -16.65
N THR A 145 3.08 3.02 -16.43
CA THR A 145 2.12 2.76 -17.52
C THR A 145 1.07 3.84 -17.68
N THR A 146 0.75 4.58 -16.63
CA THR A 146 -0.28 5.63 -16.70
C THR A 146 0.28 7.03 -16.94
N GLY A 147 1.51 7.29 -16.51
CA GLY A 147 2.07 8.63 -16.56
C GLY A 147 1.25 9.67 -15.77
N ASP A 148 0.38 9.24 -14.85
CA ASP A 148 -0.58 10.09 -14.16
C ASP A 148 0.09 11.34 -13.57
N SER A 149 -0.29 12.51 -14.08
CA SER A 149 0.33 13.80 -13.73
C SER A 149 0.05 14.26 -12.30
N ARG A 150 -0.98 13.69 -11.67
CA ARG A 150 -1.35 13.95 -10.26
C ARG A 150 -0.33 13.35 -9.30
N ILE A 151 0.36 12.26 -9.71
CA ILE A 151 1.41 11.64 -8.92
C ILE A 151 2.68 12.48 -9.01
N LYS A 152 3.21 12.90 -7.87
CA LYS A 152 4.41 13.75 -7.79
C LYS A 152 5.64 13.04 -7.26
N GLY A 153 5.48 11.80 -6.78
CA GLY A 153 6.60 10.97 -6.36
C GLY A 153 6.16 9.61 -5.85
N VAL A 154 7.12 8.70 -5.67
CA VAL A 154 6.89 7.31 -5.29
C VAL A 154 7.80 6.91 -4.13
N LEU A 155 7.21 6.32 -3.08
CA LEU A 155 7.92 5.78 -1.92
C LEU A 155 7.88 4.25 -1.96
N LEU A 156 9.02 3.61 -1.83
CA LEU A 156 9.19 2.16 -1.89
C LEU A 156 9.82 1.65 -0.60
N THR A 157 9.24 0.62 0.03
CA THR A 157 9.83 -0.02 1.21
C THR A 157 9.98 -1.52 1.00
N GLY A 158 11.18 -2.06 1.29
CA GLY A 158 11.51 -3.47 1.18
C GLY A 158 11.17 -4.08 -0.20
N PRO A 159 11.60 -3.49 -1.33
CA PRO A 159 11.26 -3.99 -2.66
C PRO A 159 11.82 -5.40 -2.90
N PRO A 160 11.00 -6.38 -3.35
CA PRO A 160 11.45 -7.75 -3.57
C PRO A 160 12.21 -7.94 -4.89
N GLY A 161 12.20 -6.95 -5.77
CA GLY A 161 12.77 -7.07 -7.11
C GLY A 161 11.86 -7.81 -8.09
N ASN A 162 12.45 -8.52 -9.05
CA ASN A 162 11.70 -9.36 -9.97
C ASN A 162 11.05 -10.53 -9.23
N LEU A 163 9.74 -10.72 -9.39
CA LEU A 163 8.98 -11.67 -8.60
C LEU A 163 9.29 -13.14 -8.91
N PHE A 164 9.80 -13.46 -10.10
CA PHE A 164 10.27 -14.80 -10.39
C PHE A 164 11.63 -15.06 -9.75
N GLU A 165 12.57 -14.12 -9.85
CA GLU A 165 13.87 -14.20 -9.14
C GLU A 165 13.67 -14.30 -7.63
N TRP A 166 12.71 -13.55 -7.09
CA TRP A 166 12.32 -13.65 -5.67
C TRP A 166 11.80 -15.05 -5.32
N ASN A 167 10.97 -15.66 -6.16
CA ASN A 167 10.52 -17.05 -5.94
C ASN A 167 11.68 -18.03 -5.92
N ILE A 168 12.63 -17.88 -6.85
CA ILE A 168 13.84 -18.72 -6.87
C ILE A 168 14.63 -18.58 -5.56
N SER A 169 14.78 -17.37 -5.04
CA SER A 169 15.52 -17.13 -3.80
C SER A 169 14.86 -17.74 -2.55
N ILE A 170 13.53 -17.88 -2.55
CA ILE A 170 12.76 -18.42 -1.40
C ILE A 170 12.55 -19.93 -1.52
N PHE A 171 12.29 -20.47 -2.73
CA PHE A 171 11.84 -21.86 -2.95
C PHE A 171 12.87 -22.71 -3.68
N GLY A 172 13.95 -22.11 -4.19
CA GLY A 172 14.89 -22.76 -5.10
C GLY A 172 14.40 -22.74 -6.56
N HIS A 173 15.36 -22.88 -7.47
CA HIS A 173 15.11 -22.76 -8.91
C HIS A 173 14.13 -23.83 -9.42
N GLU A 174 14.32 -25.08 -9.04
CA GLU A 174 13.51 -26.22 -9.52
C GLU A 174 12.02 -26.05 -9.13
N ALA A 175 11.73 -25.81 -7.85
CA ALA A 175 10.35 -25.62 -7.38
C ALA A 175 9.67 -24.40 -7.99
N ALA A 176 10.39 -23.28 -8.12
CA ALA A 176 9.86 -22.06 -8.71
C ALA A 176 9.55 -22.25 -10.21
N SER A 177 10.45 -22.93 -10.95
CA SER A 177 10.28 -23.22 -12.38
C SER A 177 9.12 -24.20 -12.61
N GLN A 178 9.04 -25.28 -11.84
CA GLN A 178 7.98 -26.27 -11.97
C GLN A 178 6.57 -25.64 -11.81
N VAL A 179 6.39 -24.76 -10.85
CA VAL A 179 5.12 -24.06 -10.65
C VAL A 179 4.81 -23.15 -11.85
N LEU A 180 5.79 -22.41 -12.34
CA LEU A 180 5.61 -21.53 -13.50
C LEU A 180 5.31 -22.31 -14.78
N ASP A 181 6.06 -23.38 -15.07
CA ASP A 181 5.88 -24.23 -16.25
C ASP A 181 4.48 -24.88 -16.25
N GLN A 182 4.04 -25.41 -15.12
CA GLN A 182 2.68 -25.93 -14.97
C GLN A 182 1.61 -24.86 -15.26
N ALA A 183 1.81 -23.62 -14.75
CA ALA A 183 0.88 -22.53 -15.01
C ALA A 183 0.86 -22.13 -16.48
N GLN A 184 2.03 -22.05 -17.12
CA GLN A 184 2.16 -21.72 -18.55
C GLN A 184 1.50 -22.78 -19.45
N ASP A 185 1.66 -24.06 -19.12
CA ASP A 185 1.03 -25.18 -19.83
C ASP A 185 -0.51 -25.07 -19.74
N LEU A 186 -1.03 -24.80 -18.55
CA LEU A 186 -2.48 -24.59 -18.36
C LEU A 186 -3.00 -23.39 -19.16
N VAL A 187 -2.26 -22.27 -19.18
CA VAL A 187 -2.63 -21.10 -19.95
C VAL A 187 -2.61 -21.40 -21.45
N ALA A 188 -1.58 -22.09 -21.94
CA ALA A 188 -1.46 -22.50 -23.35
C ALA A 188 -2.60 -23.42 -23.79
N LYS A 189 -3.12 -24.26 -22.90
CA LYS A 189 -4.29 -25.14 -23.12
C LYS A 189 -5.64 -24.43 -22.95
N GLY A 190 -5.70 -23.12 -22.78
CA GLY A 190 -6.92 -22.35 -22.57
C GLY A 190 -7.53 -22.54 -21.15
N LYS A 191 -6.78 -23.16 -20.21
CA LYS A 191 -7.21 -23.44 -18.85
C LYS A 191 -6.65 -22.46 -17.81
N GLY A 192 -6.37 -21.23 -18.21
CA GLY A 192 -5.73 -20.21 -17.37
C GLY A 192 -6.48 -19.87 -16.07
N ASN A 193 -7.79 -20.11 -16.02
CA ASN A 193 -8.61 -19.92 -14.81
C ASN A 193 -8.63 -21.16 -13.89
N GLN A 194 -7.94 -22.24 -14.24
CA GLN A 194 -7.83 -23.40 -13.38
C GLN A 194 -7.02 -23.08 -12.13
N TRP A 195 -7.54 -23.54 -10.98
CA TRP A 195 -6.88 -23.39 -9.69
C TRP A 195 -5.70 -24.34 -9.54
N MET A 196 -4.62 -23.81 -8.99
CA MET A 196 -3.39 -24.52 -8.63
C MET A 196 -3.18 -24.35 -7.13
N LEU A 197 -2.99 -25.47 -6.40
CA LEU A 197 -2.56 -25.43 -5.01
C LEU A 197 -1.02 -25.39 -4.98
N ILE A 198 -0.47 -24.24 -4.58
CA ILE A 198 0.97 -23.98 -4.60
C ILE A 198 1.51 -24.06 -3.17
N ASN A 199 2.57 -24.83 -2.98
CA ASN A 199 3.32 -24.82 -1.74
C ASN A 199 4.31 -23.65 -1.74
N LEU A 200 4.12 -22.71 -0.83
CA LEU A 200 4.98 -21.54 -0.66
C LEU A 200 6.00 -21.72 0.47
N GLY A 201 6.39 -22.95 0.77
CA GLY A 201 7.38 -23.26 1.81
C GLY A 201 6.99 -22.66 3.17
N PRO A 202 7.84 -21.84 3.78
CA PRO A 202 7.57 -21.22 5.07
C PRO A 202 6.33 -20.31 5.09
N LEU A 203 5.87 -19.84 3.93
CA LEU A 203 4.68 -19.01 3.79
C LEU A 203 3.38 -19.82 3.73
N GLY A 204 3.47 -21.16 3.75
CA GLY A 204 2.34 -22.07 3.71
C GLY A 204 1.86 -22.39 2.30
N LYS A 205 0.58 -22.75 2.16
CA LYS A 205 -0.04 -23.08 0.86
C LYS A 205 -0.89 -21.93 0.37
N ALA A 206 -0.91 -21.73 -0.96
CA ALA A 206 -1.74 -20.74 -1.62
C ALA A 206 -2.53 -21.37 -2.77
N LEU A 207 -3.72 -20.84 -3.02
CA LEU A 207 -4.59 -21.25 -4.11
C LEU A 207 -4.61 -20.14 -5.17
N TYR A 208 -3.98 -20.38 -6.31
CA TYR A 208 -3.85 -19.42 -7.40
C TYR A 208 -4.43 -19.98 -8.69
N THR A 209 -5.00 -19.12 -9.54
CA THR A 209 -5.22 -19.51 -10.94
C THR A 209 -3.91 -19.50 -11.72
N ALA A 210 -3.83 -20.30 -12.78
CA ALA A 210 -2.66 -20.31 -13.65
C ALA A 210 -2.40 -18.92 -14.28
N ASN A 211 -3.45 -18.19 -14.65
CA ASN A 211 -3.34 -16.80 -15.13
C ASN A 211 -2.69 -15.89 -14.10
N HIS A 212 -3.04 -16.02 -12.82
CA HIS A 212 -2.44 -15.22 -11.74
C HIS A 212 -0.92 -15.50 -11.67
N VAL A 213 -0.52 -16.77 -11.66
CA VAL A 213 0.91 -17.16 -11.60
C VAL A 213 1.69 -16.59 -12.77
N VAL A 214 1.19 -16.80 -14.00
CA VAL A 214 1.88 -16.34 -15.22
C VAL A 214 1.94 -14.82 -15.28
N SER A 215 0.90 -14.11 -14.91
CA SER A 215 0.88 -12.64 -14.94
C SER A 215 1.90 -12.03 -13.97
N LEU A 216 2.12 -12.66 -12.82
CA LEU A 216 3.09 -12.20 -11.82
C LEU A 216 4.53 -12.55 -12.15
N ARG A 217 4.79 -13.74 -12.73
CA ARG A 217 6.12 -14.36 -12.74
C ARG A 217 6.56 -14.87 -14.11
N GLY A 218 5.67 -14.82 -15.10
CA GLY A 218 5.98 -15.29 -16.44
C GLY A 218 7.00 -14.40 -17.17
N PRO A 219 7.59 -14.88 -18.27
CA PRO A 219 8.64 -14.16 -18.99
C PRO A 219 8.15 -12.84 -19.62
N LYS A 220 6.84 -12.70 -19.80
CA LYS A 220 6.19 -11.47 -20.30
C LYS A 220 5.47 -10.68 -19.20
N THR A 221 5.83 -10.93 -17.92
CA THR A 221 5.22 -10.21 -16.81
C THR A 221 5.47 -8.71 -16.91
N VAL A 222 4.45 -7.94 -16.57
CA VAL A 222 4.56 -6.48 -16.42
C VAL A 222 4.93 -6.07 -15.00
N SER A 223 5.13 -7.04 -14.11
CA SER A 223 5.51 -6.80 -12.70
C SER A 223 6.99 -6.46 -12.51
N ASP A 224 7.81 -6.53 -13.58
CA ASP A 224 9.26 -6.31 -13.49
C ASP A 224 9.59 -4.86 -13.06
N PRO A 225 10.10 -4.67 -11.83
CA PRO A 225 10.30 -3.34 -11.28
C PRO A 225 11.47 -2.61 -11.93
N TYR A 226 12.43 -3.32 -12.52
CA TYR A 226 13.60 -2.72 -13.18
C TYR A 226 13.21 -2.08 -14.51
N LYS A 227 12.29 -2.71 -15.25
CA LYS A 227 11.70 -2.11 -16.46
C LYS A 227 10.79 -0.95 -16.12
N ASN A 228 9.99 -1.09 -15.07
CA ASN A 228 9.02 -0.06 -14.71
C ASN A 228 9.69 1.19 -14.18
N ILE A 229 10.69 1.08 -13.29
CA ILE A 229 11.38 2.24 -12.71
C ILE A 229 12.09 3.10 -13.77
N SER A 230 12.57 2.49 -14.86
CA SER A 230 13.20 3.21 -15.97
C SER A 230 12.25 4.12 -16.77
N GLN A 231 10.94 3.96 -16.57
CA GLN A 231 9.89 4.75 -17.23
C GLN A 231 9.29 5.83 -16.31
N ILE A 232 9.82 5.99 -15.09
CA ILE A 232 9.28 6.93 -14.12
C ILE A 232 10.18 8.17 -14.06
N PHE A 233 9.61 9.33 -14.41
CA PHE A 233 10.30 10.63 -14.41
C PHE A 233 9.86 11.52 -13.24
N LYS A 234 9.75 10.92 -12.07
CA LYS A 234 9.33 11.56 -10.81
C LYS A 234 10.29 11.18 -9.68
N PRO A 235 10.44 12.00 -8.63
CA PRO A 235 11.26 11.66 -7.49
C PRO A 235 10.87 10.33 -6.87
N ILE A 236 11.85 9.54 -6.45
CA ILE A 236 11.65 8.22 -5.82
C ILE A 236 12.40 8.16 -4.50
N LEU A 237 11.74 7.67 -3.45
CA LEU A 237 12.39 7.24 -2.21
C LEU A 237 12.39 5.71 -2.14
N ILE A 238 13.53 5.12 -1.82
CA ILE A 238 13.64 3.69 -1.50
C ILE A 238 14.16 3.56 -0.06
N VAL A 239 13.38 2.92 0.82
CA VAL A 239 13.82 2.58 2.18
C VAL A 239 13.92 1.08 2.32
N HIS A 240 15.10 0.57 2.73
CA HIS A 240 15.34 -0.86 2.84
C HIS A 240 16.06 -1.19 4.16
N GLY A 241 15.56 -2.22 4.85
CA GLY A 241 16.22 -2.74 6.04
C GLY A 241 17.39 -3.66 5.68
N LEU A 242 18.57 -3.44 6.25
CA LEU A 242 19.74 -4.26 5.92
C LEU A 242 19.71 -5.69 6.51
N ALA A 243 18.81 -5.96 7.47
CA ALA A 243 18.53 -7.32 7.98
C ALA A 243 17.27 -7.95 7.36
N ASP A 244 16.79 -7.43 6.22
CA ASP A 244 15.66 -7.99 5.49
C ASP A 244 16.04 -9.34 4.86
N ARG A 245 15.37 -10.41 5.32
CA ARG A 245 15.55 -11.78 4.81
C ARG A 245 14.49 -12.21 3.80
N LEU A 246 13.45 -11.40 3.60
CA LEU A 246 12.40 -11.65 2.62
C LEU A 246 12.64 -10.95 1.30
N ALA A 247 13.27 -9.78 1.33
CA ALA A 247 13.67 -9.03 0.16
C ALA A 247 15.16 -8.68 0.28
N ASN A 248 15.98 -9.18 -0.64
CA ASN A 248 17.42 -8.93 -0.61
C ASN A 248 17.71 -7.42 -0.76
N PRO A 249 18.43 -6.79 0.17
CA PRO A 249 18.79 -5.37 0.08
C PRO A 249 19.55 -4.95 -1.18
N ASP A 250 20.22 -5.89 -1.88
CA ASP A 250 20.92 -5.66 -3.16
C ASP A 250 19.95 -5.24 -4.29
N VAL A 251 18.67 -5.59 -4.15
CA VAL A 251 17.59 -5.13 -5.07
C VAL A 251 17.57 -3.61 -5.16
N THR A 252 17.83 -2.92 -4.06
CA THR A 252 17.86 -1.45 -4.03
C THR A 252 18.93 -0.88 -4.97
N ASP A 253 20.11 -1.47 -5.01
CA ASP A 253 21.19 -1.00 -5.88
C ASP A 253 20.89 -1.28 -7.37
N ARG A 254 20.20 -2.40 -7.65
CA ARG A 254 19.71 -2.71 -9.01
C ARG A 254 18.61 -1.73 -9.44
N LEU A 255 17.67 -1.39 -8.56
CA LEU A 255 16.63 -0.39 -8.84
C LEU A 255 17.23 0.98 -9.11
N LEU A 256 18.20 1.40 -8.29
CA LEU A 256 18.92 2.66 -8.49
C LEU A 256 19.60 2.72 -9.86
N LYS A 257 20.28 1.64 -10.25
CA LYS A 257 20.94 1.52 -11.57
C LYS A 257 19.95 1.50 -12.75
N SER A 258 18.72 1.02 -12.51
CA SER A 258 17.68 0.90 -13.54
C SER A 258 16.79 2.14 -13.64
N ALA A 259 16.90 3.09 -12.71
CA ALA A 259 16.09 4.32 -12.73
C ALA A 259 16.39 5.16 -13.98
N ALA A 260 15.38 5.91 -14.43
CA ALA A 260 15.52 6.79 -15.59
C ALA A 260 16.66 7.81 -15.37
N PRO A 261 17.46 8.12 -16.40
CA PRO A 261 18.52 9.10 -16.29
C PRO A 261 18.01 10.47 -15.84
N GLY A 262 18.72 11.10 -14.90
CA GLY A 262 18.39 12.44 -14.40
C GLY A 262 17.29 12.47 -13.32
N ILE A 263 16.71 11.33 -12.95
CA ILE A 263 15.71 11.27 -11.88
C ILE A 263 16.41 11.22 -10.52
N HIS A 264 15.85 12.00 -9.58
CA HIS A 264 16.32 11.98 -8.19
C HIS A 264 15.78 10.76 -7.45
N VAL A 265 16.66 9.79 -7.17
CA VAL A 265 16.35 8.64 -6.32
C VAL A 265 17.09 8.79 -5.00
N THR A 266 16.31 8.94 -3.91
CA THR A 266 16.83 8.92 -2.55
C THR A 266 16.82 7.48 -2.04
N VAL A 267 17.93 6.99 -1.51
CA VAL A 267 18.04 5.67 -0.90
C VAL A 267 18.37 5.81 0.58
N VAL A 268 17.59 5.15 1.43
CA VAL A 268 17.81 5.04 2.87
C VAL A 268 17.92 3.57 3.24
N LYS A 269 19.11 3.14 3.64
CA LYS A 269 19.36 1.78 4.13
C LYS A 269 19.43 1.83 5.66
N ILE A 270 18.55 1.07 6.36
CA ILE A 270 18.44 1.08 7.82
C ILE A 270 19.15 -0.17 8.39
N PRO A 271 20.29 -0.01 9.08
CA PRO A 271 20.99 -1.13 9.70
C PRO A 271 20.11 -1.83 10.74
N GLY A 272 20.14 -3.17 10.76
CA GLY A 272 19.35 -3.99 11.69
C GLY A 272 17.86 -4.12 11.40
N ALA A 273 17.29 -3.28 10.55
CA ALA A 273 15.87 -3.36 10.21
C ALA A 273 15.59 -4.61 9.37
N ASN A 274 14.51 -5.33 9.74
CA ASN A 274 13.97 -6.45 8.98
C ASN A 274 12.91 -5.98 7.95
N HIS A 275 12.28 -6.91 7.24
CA HIS A 275 11.26 -6.62 6.22
C HIS A 275 10.06 -5.80 6.73
N GLY A 276 9.67 -5.99 7.99
CA GLY A 276 8.56 -5.26 8.64
C GLY A 276 9.02 -4.05 9.44
N PHE A 277 10.31 -3.74 9.46
CA PHE A 277 10.92 -2.67 10.26
C PHE A 277 10.65 -2.78 11.76
N SER A 278 10.51 -4.01 12.28
CA SER A 278 10.28 -4.25 13.72
C SER A 278 11.43 -3.69 14.54
N GLY A 279 11.12 -2.82 15.52
CA GLY A 279 12.10 -2.08 16.31
C GLY A 279 12.74 -0.88 15.58
N HIS A 280 12.41 -0.66 14.30
CA HIS A 280 12.90 0.43 13.45
C HIS A 280 11.76 1.23 12.80
N GLN A 281 10.54 1.17 13.37
CA GLN A 281 9.38 1.86 12.84
C GLN A 281 9.62 3.37 12.75
N GLN A 282 10.23 3.95 13.79
CA GLN A 282 10.52 5.39 13.83
C GLN A 282 11.55 5.82 12.77
N ASP A 283 12.52 4.96 12.45
CA ASP A 283 13.51 5.25 11.40
C ASP A 283 12.82 5.33 10.03
N LEU A 284 11.89 4.39 9.75
CA LEU A 284 11.09 4.42 8.53
C LEU A 284 10.19 5.66 8.47
N VAL A 285 9.47 5.97 9.56
CA VAL A 285 8.61 7.15 9.65
C VAL A 285 9.41 8.43 9.40
N THR A 286 10.58 8.55 10.02
CA THR A 286 11.47 9.71 9.86
C THR A 286 11.92 9.87 8.42
N ALA A 287 12.35 8.77 7.76
CA ALA A 287 12.78 8.80 6.37
C ALA A 287 11.64 9.20 5.42
N ALA A 288 10.45 8.61 5.60
CA ALA A 288 9.28 8.89 4.77
C ALA A 288 8.79 10.33 4.94
N ASN A 289 8.63 10.79 6.19
CA ASN A 289 8.20 12.15 6.49
C ASN A 289 9.17 13.21 5.95
N LYS A 290 10.47 13.03 6.22
CA LYS A 290 11.47 13.97 5.73
C LYS A 290 11.38 14.10 4.21
N TRP A 291 11.34 12.97 3.50
CA TRP A 291 11.27 12.97 2.06
C TRP A 291 9.98 13.63 1.53
N LEU A 292 8.82 13.30 2.09
CA LEU A 292 7.53 13.91 1.71
C LEU A 292 7.54 15.43 1.93
N ILE A 293 8.05 15.90 3.07
CA ILE A 293 8.20 17.34 3.36
C ILE A 293 9.09 18.00 2.31
N ASP A 294 10.24 17.39 1.99
CA ASP A 294 11.17 17.93 0.99
C ASP A 294 10.51 18.01 -0.41
N GLN A 295 9.63 17.04 -0.77
CA GLN A 295 8.94 17.05 -2.07
C GLN A 295 7.75 18.03 -2.11
N THR A 296 7.09 18.31 -0.99
CA THR A 296 5.94 19.24 -0.93
C THR A 296 6.35 20.72 -0.82
N ASN A 297 7.61 20.98 -0.50
CA ASN A 297 8.16 22.35 -0.41
C ASN A 297 8.87 22.81 -1.71
N ARG A 298 8.92 21.95 -2.74
CA ARG A 298 9.47 22.27 -4.06
C ARG A 298 8.39 22.77 -5.01
#